data_3c08033f0bebb63134cec0542186933d
#
_entry.id   3c08033f0bebb63134cec0542186933d
#
_cell.length_a   1.000
_cell.length_b   1.000
_cell.length_c   1.000
_cell.angle_alpha   90.00
_cell.angle_beta   90.00
_cell.angle_gamma   90.00
#
_symmetry.space_group_name_H-M   'P 1'
#
loop_
_entity.id
_entity.type
_entity.pdbx_description
1 polymer ?
#
loop_
_entity_poly.entity_id
_entity_poly.type
_entity_poly.pdbx_seq_one_letter_code
_entity_poly.pdbx_strand_id
1 'polypeptide(L)'
;THSHSDHIGGVECLALMNRYVGIKFLDKPKLTMLINEPYEKVLWEMSLRGGMEWNEVNGEGKRLGFSDFFDVVRPTLKTSVPREIWEVNYGDIHIELFLTNHIPEQAPSSEEAFITYGLFVDNRIFISGDTKFDRELIDMYASRSEWMFHDSQINPNPVHACLPELKTLPKEITEKMFLMHYPDNAQANAIDEFAGWAQQGMRYIFD
;
A
#
# COMPACT_ATOMS: atom_id res chain seq x y z
N THR A 1 0.27 2.99 0.36
CA THR A 1 0.61 2.13 1.49
C THR A 1 1.35 2.89 2.59
N HIS A 2 2.47 3.59 2.30
CA HIS A 2 3.27 4.36 3.26
C HIS A 2 4.11 5.44 2.55
N SER A 3 4.89 6.25 3.31
CA SER A 3 5.52 7.47 2.81
C SER A 3 6.96 7.30 2.30
N HIS A 4 7.37 6.10 1.87
CA HIS A 4 8.62 5.95 1.12
C HIS A 4 8.47 6.51 -0.30
N SER A 5 9.57 6.95 -0.89
CA SER A 5 9.56 7.67 -2.18
C SER A 5 9.11 6.80 -3.36
N ASP A 6 9.34 5.51 -3.33
CA ASP A 6 8.89 4.54 -4.33
C ASP A 6 7.38 4.29 -4.27
N HIS A 7 6.71 4.66 -3.15
CA HIS A 7 5.26 4.58 -2.98
C HIS A 7 4.55 5.92 -3.19
N ILE A 8 5.12 7.04 -2.76
CA ILE A 8 4.48 8.35 -2.85
C ILE A 8 5.19 9.35 -3.76
N GLY A 9 6.35 9.04 -4.31
CA GLY A 9 7.17 10.00 -5.05
C GLY A 9 6.49 10.65 -6.27
N GLY A 10 5.47 9.99 -6.84
CA GLY A 10 4.66 10.55 -7.92
C GLY A 10 3.41 11.31 -7.49
N VAL A 11 3.00 11.24 -6.22
CA VAL A 11 1.70 11.76 -5.75
C VAL A 11 1.61 13.28 -5.87
N GLU A 12 2.66 14.00 -5.49
CA GLU A 12 2.72 15.46 -5.61
C GLU A 12 2.55 15.89 -7.08
N CYS A 13 3.35 15.33 -7.98
CA CYS A 13 3.27 15.63 -9.40
C CYS A 13 1.89 15.34 -9.97
N LEU A 14 1.31 14.18 -9.66
CA LEU A 14 -0.02 13.78 -10.12
C LEU A 14 -1.10 14.76 -9.63
N ALA A 15 -1.04 15.15 -8.36
CA ALA A 15 -2.02 16.06 -7.76
C ALA A 15 -1.93 17.47 -8.37
N LEU A 16 -0.71 17.99 -8.56
CA LEU A 16 -0.49 19.29 -9.22
C LEU A 16 -0.95 19.27 -10.69
N MET A 17 -0.61 18.21 -11.44
CA MET A 17 -1.09 18.03 -12.81
C MET A 17 -2.62 17.91 -12.89
N ASN A 18 -3.25 17.18 -11.99
CA ASN A 18 -4.71 17.11 -11.95
C ASN A 18 -5.32 18.47 -11.65
N ARG A 19 -4.82 19.18 -10.61
CA ARG A 19 -5.36 20.49 -10.23
C ARG A 19 -5.20 21.54 -11.33
N TYR A 20 -4.00 21.67 -11.90
CA TYR A 20 -3.67 22.76 -12.79
C TYR A 20 -3.91 22.48 -14.27
N VAL A 21 -3.96 21.22 -14.66
CA VAL A 21 -4.23 20.82 -16.05
C VAL A 21 -5.53 20.02 -16.15
N GLY A 22 -5.67 18.95 -15.38
CA GLY A 22 -6.83 18.07 -15.43
C GLY A 22 -8.14 18.81 -15.20
N ILE A 23 -8.25 19.51 -14.07
CA ILE A 23 -9.47 20.23 -13.68
C ILE A 23 -9.65 21.49 -14.55
N LYS A 24 -8.60 22.33 -14.68
CA LYS A 24 -8.75 23.65 -15.32
C LYS A 24 -8.93 23.61 -16.85
N PHE A 25 -8.38 22.61 -17.53
CA PHE A 25 -8.36 22.58 -19.00
C PHE A 25 -8.99 21.32 -19.62
N LEU A 26 -9.13 20.23 -18.86
CA LEU A 26 -9.58 18.95 -19.40
C LEU A 26 -10.91 18.48 -18.76
N ASP A 27 -11.53 19.32 -17.95
CA ASP A 27 -12.81 19.03 -17.23
C ASP A 27 -12.76 17.67 -16.48
N LYS A 28 -11.63 17.36 -15.90
CA LYS A 28 -11.46 16.14 -15.10
C LYS A 28 -11.90 16.37 -13.66
N PRO A 29 -12.46 15.37 -13.00
CA PRO A 29 -12.74 15.47 -11.56
C PRO A 29 -11.43 15.57 -10.76
N LYS A 30 -11.56 15.97 -9.51
CA LYS A 30 -10.49 15.90 -8.53
C LYS A 30 -10.12 14.43 -8.30
N LEU A 31 -8.86 14.16 -7.99
CA LEU A 31 -8.41 12.80 -7.68
C LEU A 31 -9.08 12.28 -6.41
N THR A 32 -9.61 11.07 -6.47
CA THR A 32 -10.11 10.39 -5.27
C THR A 32 -8.94 9.75 -4.51
N MET A 33 -8.89 10.01 -3.20
CA MET A 33 -7.89 9.42 -2.30
C MET A 33 -8.61 8.60 -1.23
N LEU A 34 -8.38 7.27 -1.24
CA LEU A 34 -8.82 6.37 -0.17
C LEU A 34 -7.73 6.39 0.91
N ILE A 35 -8.02 7.03 2.03
CA ILE A 35 -7.04 7.23 3.09
C ILE A 35 -7.73 7.41 4.44
N ASN A 36 -7.24 6.73 5.48
CA ASN A 36 -7.70 6.96 6.85
C ASN A 36 -7.08 8.24 7.44
N GLU A 37 -7.70 8.76 8.49
CA GLU A 37 -7.27 10.01 9.11
C GLU A 37 -5.84 9.96 9.68
N PRO A 38 -5.41 8.89 10.38
CA PRO A 38 -4.03 8.81 10.88
C PRO A 38 -2.98 8.92 9.78
N TYR A 39 -3.17 8.21 8.67
CA TYR A 39 -2.18 8.25 7.58
C TYR A 39 -2.29 9.53 6.74
N GLU A 40 -3.47 10.11 6.54
CA GLU A 40 -3.58 11.43 5.87
C GLU A 40 -2.74 12.47 6.59
N LYS A 41 -2.80 12.51 7.93
CA LYS A 41 -2.00 13.44 8.72
C LYS A 41 -0.50 13.25 8.47
N VAL A 42 -0.03 12.02 8.45
CA VAL A 42 1.38 11.70 8.14
C VAL A 42 1.72 12.11 6.71
N LEU A 43 0.92 11.69 5.73
CA LEU A 43 1.16 11.96 4.33
C LEU A 43 1.18 13.47 4.03
N TRP A 44 0.22 14.22 4.58
CA TRP A 44 0.17 15.67 4.37
C TRP A 44 1.27 16.40 5.11
N GLU A 45 1.32 16.28 6.44
CA GLU A 45 2.19 17.13 7.28
C GLU A 45 3.68 16.79 7.13
N MET A 46 4.01 15.52 6.87
CA MET A 46 5.40 15.06 6.84
C MET A 46 5.96 14.87 5.43
N SER A 47 5.11 14.83 4.40
CA SER A 47 5.58 14.51 3.04
C SER A 47 5.15 15.54 2.00
N LEU A 48 3.85 15.82 1.83
CA LEU A 48 3.36 16.57 0.67
C LEU A 48 3.21 18.07 0.90
N ARG A 49 2.95 18.50 2.12
CA ARG A 49 2.59 19.88 2.45
C ARG A 49 3.62 20.90 1.97
N GLY A 50 4.90 20.61 2.11
CA GLY A 50 5.99 21.52 1.73
C GLY A 50 5.97 21.92 0.27
N GLY A 51 5.65 21.00 -0.63
CA GLY A 51 5.58 21.25 -2.08
C GLY A 51 4.21 21.70 -2.57
N MET A 52 3.15 21.53 -1.78
CA MET A 52 1.78 21.71 -2.28
C MET A 52 1.02 22.90 -1.67
N GLU A 53 1.17 23.16 -0.36
CA GLU A 53 0.39 24.16 0.36
C GLU A 53 0.51 25.60 -0.18
N TRP A 54 1.71 25.96 -0.67
CA TRP A 54 2.08 27.32 -1.02
C TRP A 54 1.82 27.72 -2.48
N ASN A 55 1.31 26.80 -3.30
CA ASN A 55 1.17 27.06 -4.73
C ASN A 55 0.14 28.14 -5.07
N GLU A 56 -0.93 28.24 -4.27
CA GLU A 56 -1.93 29.31 -4.39
C GLU A 56 -2.73 29.46 -3.09
N VAL A 57 -3.66 30.40 -3.06
CA VAL A 57 -4.71 30.47 -2.04
C VAL A 57 -6.03 29.93 -2.61
N ASN A 58 -6.81 29.23 -1.80
CA ASN A 58 -8.12 28.72 -2.19
C ASN A 58 -9.18 29.83 -2.23
N GLY A 59 -10.42 29.46 -2.59
CA GLY A 59 -11.53 30.40 -2.69
C GLY A 59 -11.89 31.14 -1.40
N GLU A 60 -11.40 30.69 -0.25
CA GLU A 60 -11.57 31.33 1.06
C GLU A 60 -10.41 32.27 1.44
N GLY A 61 -9.42 32.43 0.57
CA GLY A 61 -8.20 33.19 0.85
C GLY A 61 -7.19 32.50 1.77
N LYS A 62 -7.34 31.19 1.99
CA LYS A 62 -6.43 30.37 2.77
C LYS A 62 -5.45 29.61 1.85
N ARG A 63 -4.31 29.20 2.38
CA ARG A 63 -3.41 28.29 1.67
C ARG A 63 -4.10 26.96 1.40
N LEU A 64 -3.60 26.26 0.38
CA LEU A 64 -4.17 24.98 -0.03
C LEU A 64 -3.99 23.93 1.07
N GLY A 65 -5.04 23.15 1.31
CA GLY A 65 -5.04 21.97 2.16
C GLY A 65 -5.13 20.67 1.36
N PHE A 66 -5.07 19.53 2.02
CA PHE A 66 -5.19 18.22 1.42
C PHE A 66 -6.47 18.08 0.55
N SER A 67 -7.60 18.54 1.08
CA SER A 67 -8.89 18.52 0.41
C SER A 67 -9.01 19.45 -0.81
N ASP A 68 -8.08 20.39 -0.99
CA ASP A 68 -8.02 21.19 -2.23
C ASP A 68 -7.49 20.39 -3.42
N PHE A 69 -6.76 19.31 -3.16
CA PHE A 69 -6.17 18.41 -4.17
C PHE A 69 -6.94 17.10 -4.35
N PHE A 70 -7.54 16.58 -3.27
CA PHE A 70 -8.14 15.26 -3.26
C PHE A 70 -9.58 15.27 -2.77
N ASP A 71 -10.44 14.47 -3.43
CA ASP A 71 -11.71 14.05 -2.87
C ASP A 71 -11.46 12.82 -2.00
N VAL A 72 -11.69 12.97 -0.70
CA VAL A 72 -11.28 11.95 0.28
C VAL A 72 -12.42 10.98 0.52
N VAL A 73 -12.09 9.70 0.36
CA VAL A 73 -12.94 8.58 0.79
C VAL A 73 -12.34 7.97 2.05
N ARG A 74 -13.13 7.96 3.13
CA ARG A 74 -12.68 7.55 4.46
C ARG A 74 -12.98 6.08 4.73
N PRO A 75 -11.95 5.24 4.90
CA PRO A 75 -12.14 3.93 5.52
C PRO A 75 -12.61 4.06 6.97
N THR A 76 -13.40 3.12 7.41
CA THR A 76 -13.85 2.98 8.81
C THR A 76 -13.02 1.91 9.53
N LEU A 77 -12.69 2.15 10.79
CA LEU A 77 -11.97 1.17 11.60
C LEU A 77 -12.88 -0.05 11.83
N LYS A 78 -12.42 -1.21 11.35
CA LYS A 78 -13.12 -2.48 11.51
C LYS A 78 -12.76 -3.16 12.83
N THR A 79 -11.49 -3.21 13.16
CA THR A 79 -10.94 -3.78 14.39
C THR A 79 -9.54 -3.22 14.67
N SER A 80 -9.14 -3.24 15.93
CA SER A 80 -7.78 -2.93 16.35
C SER A 80 -7.03 -4.15 16.91
N VAL A 81 -7.69 -5.31 17.02
CA VAL A 81 -7.12 -6.52 17.62
C VAL A 81 -7.39 -7.73 16.72
N PRO A 82 -6.41 -8.59 16.46
CA PRO A 82 -5.00 -8.55 16.90
C PRO A 82 -4.18 -7.47 16.17
N ARG A 83 -4.72 -6.87 15.11
CA ARG A 83 -4.09 -5.88 14.23
C ARG A 83 -5.11 -4.82 13.83
N GLU A 84 -4.67 -3.59 13.65
CA GLU A 84 -5.54 -2.53 13.11
C GLU A 84 -5.91 -2.83 11.66
N ILE A 85 -7.23 -2.90 11.40
CA ILE A 85 -7.80 -3.11 10.07
C ILE A 85 -8.88 -2.07 9.85
N TRP A 86 -8.80 -1.37 8.72
CA TRP A 86 -9.79 -0.43 8.22
C TRP A 86 -10.47 -1.03 7.01
N GLU A 87 -11.71 -0.64 6.75
CA GLU A 87 -12.44 -1.11 5.56
C GLU A 87 -13.18 0.03 4.86
N VAL A 88 -13.33 -0.09 3.56
CA VAL A 88 -14.05 0.85 2.72
C VAL A 88 -14.60 0.15 1.48
N ASN A 89 -15.77 0.59 1.03
CA ASN A 89 -16.29 0.26 -0.30
C ASN A 89 -16.13 1.49 -1.21
N TYR A 90 -15.61 1.27 -2.42
CA TYR A 90 -15.53 2.30 -3.44
C TYR A 90 -16.07 1.76 -4.77
N GLY A 91 -17.25 2.21 -5.17
CA GLY A 91 -18.02 1.52 -6.19
C GLY A 91 -18.37 0.11 -5.74
N ASP A 92 -18.09 -0.87 -6.59
CA ASP A 92 -18.34 -2.29 -6.31
C ASP A 92 -17.11 -2.98 -5.68
N ILE A 93 -16.03 -2.25 -5.40
CA ILE A 93 -14.80 -2.80 -4.85
C ILE A 93 -14.79 -2.65 -3.32
N HIS A 94 -14.61 -3.76 -2.61
CA HIS A 94 -14.37 -3.77 -1.16
C HIS A 94 -12.87 -3.83 -0.86
N ILE A 95 -12.38 -2.97 0.02
CA ILE A 95 -10.97 -2.89 0.38
C ILE A 95 -10.82 -2.90 1.90
N GLU A 96 -10.05 -3.85 2.42
CA GLU A 96 -9.49 -3.77 3.78
C GLU A 96 -8.06 -3.21 3.69
N LEU A 97 -7.71 -2.30 4.59
CA LEU A 97 -6.36 -1.82 4.83
C LEU A 97 -5.91 -2.36 6.17
N PHE A 98 -4.82 -3.10 6.22
CA PHE A 98 -4.29 -3.66 7.46
C PHE A 98 -2.88 -3.17 7.73
N LEU A 99 -2.56 -2.87 9.00
CA LEU A 99 -1.20 -2.47 9.38
C LEU A 99 -0.19 -3.59 9.09
N THR A 100 0.98 -3.20 8.60
CA THR A 100 2.13 -4.08 8.41
C THR A 100 3.31 -3.63 9.28
N ASN A 101 4.22 -4.53 9.59
CA ASN A 101 5.44 -4.20 10.34
C ASN A 101 6.60 -4.00 9.35
N HIS A 102 6.95 -2.75 9.05
CA HIS A 102 8.00 -2.44 8.10
C HIS A 102 9.18 -1.74 8.77
N ILE A 103 9.06 -0.47 9.11
CA ILE A 103 10.12 0.35 9.69
C ILE A 103 9.71 0.95 11.04
N PRO A 104 10.67 1.25 11.93
CA PRO A 104 12.10 0.92 11.86
C PRO A 104 12.37 -0.57 12.08
N GLU A 105 13.60 -1.01 11.82
CA GLU A 105 14.04 -2.40 12.10
C GLU A 105 13.69 -2.87 13.51
N GLN A 106 13.83 -1.98 14.48
CA GLN A 106 13.63 -2.27 15.90
C GLN A 106 12.16 -2.30 16.32
N ALA A 107 11.22 -1.92 15.46
CA ALA A 107 9.79 -1.99 15.80
C ALA A 107 9.38 -3.44 16.10
N PRO A 108 8.90 -3.74 17.32
CA PRO A 108 8.56 -5.10 17.73
C PRO A 108 7.21 -5.56 17.17
N SER A 109 6.35 -4.62 16.77
CA SER A 109 5.02 -4.91 16.24
C SER A 109 4.58 -3.87 15.21
N SER A 110 3.49 -4.16 14.50
CA SER A 110 2.89 -3.21 13.53
C SER A 110 2.38 -1.94 14.19
N GLU A 111 1.94 -1.99 15.45
CA GLU A 111 1.44 -0.84 16.20
C GLU A 111 2.54 0.14 16.61
N GLU A 112 3.76 -0.37 16.79
CA GLU A 112 4.95 0.44 17.12
C GLU A 112 5.79 0.81 15.90
N ALA A 113 5.43 0.28 14.73
CA ALA A 113 6.05 0.62 13.45
C ALA A 113 5.52 1.95 12.90
N PHE A 114 6.24 2.51 11.93
CA PHE A 114 5.72 3.59 11.10
C PHE A 114 4.49 3.09 10.31
N ILE A 115 3.47 3.93 10.23
CA ILE A 115 2.20 3.57 9.58
C ILE A 115 2.47 3.08 8.15
N THR A 116 2.26 1.79 7.94
CA THR A 116 2.37 1.11 6.65
C THR A 116 1.17 0.18 6.51
N TYR A 117 0.51 0.20 5.34
CA TYR A 117 -0.65 -0.63 5.08
C TYR A 117 -0.42 -1.61 3.94
N GLY A 118 -0.87 -2.85 4.14
CA GLY A 118 -1.22 -3.75 3.08
C GLY A 118 -2.70 -3.62 2.72
N LEU A 119 -3.13 -4.30 1.66
CA LEU A 119 -4.48 -4.25 1.13
C LEU A 119 -5.05 -5.66 0.97
N PHE A 120 -6.34 -5.82 1.27
CA PHE A 120 -7.10 -7.01 0.90
C PHE A 120 -8.31 -6.59 0.08
N VAL A 121 -8.33 -6.96 -1.19
CA VAL A 121 -9.29 -6.46 -2.18
C VAL A 121 -10.32 -7.56 -2.46
N ASP A 122 -11.61 -7.19 -2.42
CA ASP A 122 -12.79 -8.02 -2.70
C ASP A 122 -12.83 -9.36 -1.93
N ASN A 123 -12.20 -9.42 -0.77
CA ASN A 123 -12.02 -10.64 0.01
C ASN A 123 -11.34 -11.79 -0.75
N ARG A 124 -10.50 -11.48 -1.74
CA ARG A 124 -9.87 -12.42 -2.66
C ARG A 124 -8.37 -12.18 -2.84
N ILE A 125 -7.95 -10.92 -2.94
CA ILE A 125 -6.58 -10.56 -3.35
C ILE A 125 -5.87 -9.90 -2.17
N PHE A 126 -4.83 -10.56 -1.68
CA PHE A 126 -3.95 -10.03 -0.65
C PHE A 126 -2.73 -9.34 -1.28
N ILE A 127 -2.43 -8.14 -0.82
CA ILE A 127 -1.25 -7.35 -1.23
C ILE A 127 -0.58 -6.86 0.05
N SER A 128 0.58 -7.40 0.39
CA SER A 128 1.23 -7.11 1.67
C SER A 128 1.61 -5.63 1.83
N GLY A 129 1.87 -4.91 0.73
CA GLY A 129 2.70 -3.71 0.83
C GLY A 129 4.10 -4.11 1.31
N ASP A 130 4.87 -3.14 1.79
CA ASP A 130 6.18 -3.42 2.38
C ASP A 130 6.03 -3.93 3.79
N THR A 131 6.72 -5.01 4.12
CA THR A 131 6.63 -5.64 5.44
C THR A 131 7.79 -6.60 5.71
N LYS A 132 8.17 -6.73 6.97
CA LYS A 132 8.95 -7.86 7.44
C LYS A 132 8.15 -9.16 7.25
N PHE A 133 8.82 -10.30 7.35
CA PHE A 133 8.10 -11.58 7.40
C PHE A 133 7.22 -11.63 8.66
N ASP A 134 5.91 -11.73 8.41
CA ASP A 134 4.89 -11.76 9.46
C ASP A 134 3.96 -12.96 9.23
N ARG A 135 4.28 -14.06 9.90
CA ARG A 135 3.54 -15.32 9.78
C ARG A 135 2.09 -15.17 10.21
N GLU A 136 1.82 -14.42 11.27
CA GLU A 136 0.47 -14.22 11.77
C GLU A 136 -0.39 -13.47 10.75
N LEU A 137 0.15 -12.41 10.16
CA LEU A 137 -0.52 -11.67 9.08
C LEU A 137 -0.85 -12.58 7.89
N ILE A 138 0.12 -13.38 7.45
CA ILE A 138 -0.09 -14.29 6.32
C ILE A 138 -1.20 -15.30 6.65
N ASP A 139 -1.16 -15.92 7.82
CA ASP A 139 -2.16 -16.91 8.25
C ASP A 139 -3.57 -16.31 8.37
N MET A 140 -3.70 -15.05 8.81
CA MET A 140 -4.99 -14.33 8.89
C MET A 140 -5.69 -14.24 7.52
N TYR A 141 -4.93 -14.08 6.45
CA TYR A 141 -5.49 -13.85 5.11
C TYR A 141 -5.39 -15.06 4.19
N ALA A 142 -4.51 -16.01 4.46
CA ALA A 142 -4.22 -17.12 3.55
C ALA A 142 -5.46 -17.92 3.14
N SER A 143 -6.35 -18.25 4.09
CA SER A 143 -7.56 -19.05 3.78
C SER A 143 -8.63 -18.27 2.98
N ARG A 144 -8.58 -16.93 3.04
CA ARG A 144 -9.51 -16.03 2.33
C ARG A 144 -8.97 -15.61 0.97
N SER A 145 -7.65 -15.73 0.76
CA SER A 145 -7.00 -15.27 -0.47
C SER A 145 -7.07 -16.32 -1.56
N GLU A 146 -7.50 -15.91 -2.73
CA GLU A 146 -7.30 -16.67 -3.98
C GLU A 146 -5.87 -16.47 -4.49
N TRP A 147 -5.38 -15.21 -4.43
CA TRP A 147 -4.04 -14.82 -4.79
C TRP A 147 -3.43 -13.89 -3.76
N MET A 148 -2.12 -14.00 -3.60
CA MET A 148 -1.33 -13.18 -2.68
C MET A 148 -0.18 -12.52 -3.45
N PHE A 149 0.04 -11.22 -3.22
CA PHE A 149 1.21 -10.47 -3.68
C PHE A 149 1.99 -10.06 -2.46
N HIS A 150 3.19 -10.61 -2.29
CA HIS A 150 3.96 -10.42 -1.06
C HIS A 150 5.32 -9.77 -1.33
N ASP A 151 5.69 -8.81 -0.47
CA ASP A 151 7.03 -8.23 -0.39
C ASP A 151 8.09 -9.32 -0.28
N SER A 152 9.17 -9.21 -1.05
CA SER A 152 10.23 -10.23 -1.04
C SER A 152 11.57 -9.66 -1.43
N GLN A 153 12.54 -9.78 -0.53
CA GLN A 153 13.95 -9.62 -0.85
C GLN A 153 14.61 -10.98 -1.05
N ILE A 154 15.72 -11.03 -1.77
CA ILE A 154 16.42 -12.29 -2.03
C ILE A 154 17.17 -12.79 -0.80
N ASN A 155 17.79 -11.86 -0.09
CA ASN A 155 18.60 -12.13 1.10
C ASN A 155 17.92 -11.59 2.36
N PRO A 156 18.30 -12.07 3.55
CA PRO A 156 17.81 -11.52 4.81
C PRO A 156 17.88 -10.00 4.84
N ASN A 157 16.76 -9.39 5.23
CA ASN A 157 16.59 -7.95 5.23
C ASN A 157 15.92 -7.53 6.56
N PRO A 158 16.38 -6.45 7.22
CA PRO A 158 15.87 -6.08 8.53
C PRO A 158 14.44 -5.49 8.50
N VAL A 159 13.97 -5.05 7.33
CA VAL A 159 12.68 -4.35 7.19
C VAL A 159 11.75 -4.93 6.13
N HIS A 160 12.22 -5.91 5.35
CA HIS A 160 11.43 -6.62 4.34
C HIS A 160 11.48 -8.12 4.57
N ALA A 161 10.42 -8.83 4.20
CA ALA A 161 10.43 -10.27 4.11
C ALA A 161 11.48 -10.74 3.09
N CYS A 162 12.08 -11.90 3.32
CA CYS A 162 13.05 -12.45 2.39
C CYS A 162 12.67 -13.84 1.88
N LEU A 163 13.23 -14.21 0.74
CA LEU A 163 12.93 -15.48 0.09
C LEU A 163 13.14 -16.71 1.00
N PRO A 164 14.24 -16.81 1.80
CA PRO A 164 14.38 -17.90 2.75
C PRO A 164 13.27 -18.03 3.79
N GLU A 165 12.73 -16.91 4.29
CA GLU A 165 11.61 -16.91 5.24
C GLU A 165 10.32 -17.34 4.55
N LEU A 166 10.01 -16.77 3.38
CA LEU A 166 8.80 -17.11 2.63
C LEU A 166 8.76 -18.56 2.20
N LYS A 167 9.92 -19.19 1.91
CA LYS A 167 10.04 -20.64 1.62
C LYS A 167 9.72 -21.56 2.80
N THR A 168 9.59 -21.00 4.03
CA THR A 168 9.12 -21.78 5.19
C THR A 168 7.61 -21.95 5.25
N LEU A 169 6.87 -21.22 4.39
CA LEU A 169 5.42 -21.28 4.34
C LEU A 169 4.93 -22.62 3.76
N PRO A 170 3.74 -23.09 4.17
CA PRO A 170 3.09 -24.24 3.56
C PRO A 170 2.87 -24.06 2.06
N LYS A 171 2.95 -25.16 1.32
CA LYS A 171 2.85 -25.17 -0.15
C LYS A 171 1.52 -24.58 -0.66
N GLU A 172 0.42 -24.84 0.02
CA GLU A 172 -0.90 -24.29 -0.29
C GLU A 172 -0.98 -22.75 -0.19
N ILE A 173 0.00 -22.10 0.48
CA ILE A 173 0.15 -20.64 0.54
C ILE A 173 1.08 -20.17 -0.57
N THR A 174 2.25 -20.81 -0.72
CA THR A 174 3.24 -20.37 -1.69
C THR A 174 2.76 -20.51 -3.13
N GLU A 175 2.03 -21.57 -3.47
CA GLU A 175 1.49 -21.81 -4.82
C GLU A 175 0.56 -20.73 -5.35
N LYS A 176 -0.02 -19.90 -4.48
CA LYS A 176 -0.86 -18.75 -4.84
C LYS A 176 -0.21 -17.40 -4.54
N MET A 177 1.08 -17.39 -4.18
CA MET A 177 1.82 -16.19 -3.81
C MET A 177 2.74 -15.73 -4.94
N PHE A 178 2.47 -14.54 -5.48
CA PHE A 178 3.39 -13.80 -6.32
C PHE A 178 4.34 -12.98 -5.46
N LEU A 179 5.61 -13.00 -5.79
CA LEU A 179 6.63 -12.21 -5.11
C LEU A 179 6.79 -10.85 -5.79
N MET A 180 6.74 -9.77 -5.02
CA MET A 180 6.87 -8.40 -5.50
C MET A 180 7.95 -7.64 -4.71
N HIS A 181 8.26 -6.40 -5.11
CA HIS A 181 9.25 -5.53 -4.44
C HIS A 181 10.66 -6.13 -4.38
N TYR A 182 11.00 -6.97 -5.33
CA TYR A 182 12.28 -7.64 -5.45
C TYR A 182 13.30 -6.80 -6.25
N PRO A 183 14.62 -6.97 -6.02
CA PRO A 183 15.65 -6.28 -6.80
C PRO A 183 15.72 -6.78 -8.24
N ASP A 184 16.25 -5.97 -9.16
CA ASP A 184 16.29 -6.23 -10.60
C ASP A 184 16.89 -7.60 -11.01
N ASN A 185 17.82 -8.11 -10.21
CA ASN A 185 18.47 -9.41 -10.46
C ASN A 185 17.76 -10.61 -9.81
N ALA A 186 16.62 -10.39 -9.15
CA ALA A 186 15.90 -11.44 -8.41
C ALA A 186 15.46 -12.61 -9.29
N GLN A 187 15.06 -12.33 -10.52
CA GLN A 187 14.50 -13.32 -11.44
C GLN A 187 15.50 -14.47 -11.81
N ALA A 188 16.77 -14.30 -11.48
CA ALA A 188 17.75 -15.40 -11.61
C ALA A 188 17.60 -16.49 -10.54
N ASN A 189 16.80 -16.26 -9.49
CA ASN A 189 16.59 -17.21 -8.40
C ASN A 189 15.43 -18.14 -8.71
N ALA A 190 15.58 -19.41 -8.39
CA ALA A 190 14.51 -20.39 -8.51
C ALA A 190 13.44 -20.18 -7.44
N ILE A 191 12.19 -20.12 -7.88
CA ILE A 191 11.00 -19.93 -7.05
C ILE A 191 9.87 -20.87 -7.47
N ASP A 192 10.21 -22.10 -7.85
CA ASP A 192 9.26 -23.09 -8.41
C ASP A 192 8.11 -23.41 -7.44
N GLU A 193 8.28 -23.16 -6.15
CA GLU A 193 7.25 -23.31 -5.13
C GLU A 193 6.23 -22.15 -5.05
N PHE A 194 6.49 -21.01 -5.72
CA PHE A 194 5.62 -19.83 -5.74
C PHE A 194 4.84 -19.72 -7.04
N ALA A 195 3.77 -18.90 -7.04
CA ALA A 195 3.01 -18.59 -8.25
C ALA A 195 3.87 -17.85 -9.30
N GLY A 196 4.87 -17.10 -8.87
CA GLY A 196 5.84 -16.43 -9.74
C GLY A 196 6.32 -15.08 -9.22
N TRP A 197 7.10 -14.41 -10.04
CA TRP A 197 7.48 -13.01 -9.83
C TRP A 197 6.35 -12.10 -10.36
N ALA A 198 5.90 -11.14 -9.54
CA ALA A 198 4.99 -10.09 -10.01
C ALA A 198 5.75 -9.17 -10.99
N GLN A 199 5.34 -9.12 -12.24
CA GLN A 199 6.06 -8.42 -13.30
C GLN A 199 5.49 -7.02 -13.53
N GLN A 200 6.36 -6.02 -13.63
CA GLN A 200 5.98 -4.65 -13.96
C GLN A 200 5.26 -4.60 -15.32
N GLY A 201 4.13 -3.92 -15.38
CA GLY A 201 3.32 -3.78 -16.60
C GLY A 201 2.47 -5.00 -16.94
N MET A 202 2.57 -6.09 -16.21
CA MET A 202 1.70 -7.26 -16.39
C MET A 202 0.29 -6.96 -15.87
N ARG A 203 -0.71 -7.40 -16.61
CA ARG A 203 -2.11 -7.39 -16.18
C ARG A 203 -2.47 -8.77 -15.62
N TYR A 204 -2.89 -8.82 -14.37
CA TYR A 204 -3.45 -10.00 -13.73
C TYR A 204 -4.97 -9.93 -13.81
N ILE A 205 -5.60 -11.01 -14.27
CA ILE A 205 -7.06 -11.12 -14.41
C ILE A 205 -7.49 -12.20 -13.44
N PHE A 206 -8.45 -11.87 -12.58
CA PHE A 206 -9.03 -12.76 -11.59
C PHE A 206 -10.51 -12.94 -11.94
N ASP A 207 -10.87 -14.14 -12.38
CA ASP A 207 -12.23 -14.53 -12.79
C ASP A 207 -13.16 -14.74 -11.59
#